data_32ca6a1ac3a308de25c9174020cb2bb6
#
_entry.id   32ca6a1ac3a308de25c9174020cb2bb6
#
_cell.length_a   1.000
_cell.length_b   1.000
_cell.length_c   1.000
_cell.angle_alpha   90.00
_cell.angle_beta   90.00
_cell.angle_gamma   90.00
#
_symmetry.space_group_name_H-M   'P 1'
#
loop_
_entity.id
_entity.type
_entity.pdbx_description
1 polymer ?
#
loop_
_entity_poly.entity_id
_entity_poly.type
_entity_poly.pdbx_seq_one_letter_code
_entity_poly.pdbx_strand_id
1 'polypeptide(L)'
;AASLSEVIGIVAHAFERETGTRVLLNVAGSQILATQIIEGAPVDVFVSADVRQMARTIDAGLIDIDQTVELLSNQLVVVVPSDRPGTVTHPDDLTDALIRRVALGDPEAVPAGVYAREYLKNVGVWGAVAGKIVPTRNVRAALRAVELGAAEAAVVYRTDVATSLGVVVAFEVPLEGGPRIVYPAGVSTDPPNREGAARFQDFLQSPEARRLFEASGFVSLLGPDTSSNPLPE
;
A
#
# COMPACT_ATOMS: atom_id res chain seq x y z
N ALA A 1 -3.29 -6.09 0.75
CA ALA A 1 -2.49 -5.37 -0.26
C ALA A 1 -1.04 -5.89 -0.32
N ALA A 2 -0.41 -5.91 -1.51
CA ALA A 2 0.94 -6.45 -1.69
C ALA A 2 2.02 -5.69 -0.90
N SER A 3 1.87 -4.38 -0.73
CA SER A 3 2.77 -3.53 0.07
C SER A 3 2.72 -3.80 1.57
N LEU A 4 1.70 -4.53 2.04
CA LEU A 4 1.54 -4.92 3.44
C LEU A 4 2.13 -6.30 3.75
N SER A 5 2.69 -7.02 2.77
CA SER A 5 3.01 -8.46 2.90
C SER A 5 3.79 -8.81 4.17
N GLU A 6 4.80 -8.04 4.50
CA GLU A 6 5.65 -8.31 5.69
C GLU A 6 4.94 -7.88 6.97
N VAL A 7 4.45 -6.64 7.02
CA VAL A 7 3.89 -6.08 8.26
C VAL A 7 2.58 -6.76 8.66
N ILE A 8 1.72 -7.12 7.69
CA ILE A 8 0.46 -7.79 8.02
C ILE A 8 0.70 -9.19 8.62
N GLY A 9 1.79 -9.85 8.22
CA GLY A 9 2.23 -11.10 8.85
C GLY A 9 2.62 -10.92 10.32
N ILE A 10 3.35 -9.83 10.62
CA ILE A 10 3.74 -9.49 12.01
C ILE A 10 2.51 -9.17 12.84
N VAL A 11 1.57 -8.37 12.31
CA VAL A 11 0.32 -7.99 12.97
C VAL A 11 -0.57 -9.21 13.19
N ALA A 12 -0.73 -10.08 12.18
CA ALA A 12 -1.49 -11.32 12.30
C ALA A 12 -0.91 -12.22 13.40
N HIS A 13 0.41 -12.39 13.43
CA HIS A 13 1.07 -13.19 14.47
C HIS A 13 0.88 -12.61 15.89
N ALA A 14 0.89 -11.28 16.04
CA ALA A 14 0.61 -10.62 17.31
C ALA A 14 -0.83 -10.90 17.77
N PHE A 15 -1.81 -10.77 16.87
CA PHE A 15 -3.21 -11.12 17.13
C PHE A 15 -3.39 -12.59 17.49
N GLU A 16 -2.75 -13.51 16.78
CA GLU A 16 -2.81 -14.95 17.06
C GLU A 16 -2.29 -15.29 18.47
N ARG A 17 -1.19 -14.65 18.90
CA ARG A 17 -0.62 -14.83 20.24
C ARG A 17 -1.56 -14.33 21.35
N GLU A 18 -2.23 -13.20 21.11
CA GLU A 18 -3.12 -12.59 22.08
C GLU A 18 -4.45 -13.36 22.20
N THR A 19 -4.98 -13.82 21.07
CA THR A 19 -6.36 -14.31 21.00
C THR A 19 -6.49 -15.83 20.82
N GLY A 20 -5.42 -16.50 20.40
CA GLY A 20 -5.44 -17.90 19.98
C GLY A 20 -6.16 -18.13 18.64
N THR A 21 -6.70 -17.09 18.00
CA THR A 21 -7.42 -17.19 16.73
C THR A 21 -6.44 -17.12 15.56
N ARG A 22 -6.41 -18.14 14.72
CA ARG A 22 -5.53 -18.22 13.55
C ARG A 22 -5.98 -17.26 12.44
N VAL A 23 -5.02 -16.57 11.80
CA VAL A 23 -5.23 -15.68 10.65
C VAL A 23 -4.67 -16.32 9.38
N LEU A 24 -5.50 -16.45 8.36
CA LEU A 24 -5.09 -16.89 7.03
C LEU A 24 -4.93 -15.68 6.12
N LEU A 25 -3.72 -15.42 5.66
CA LEU A 25 -3.40 -14.27 4.83
C LEU A 25 -3.43 -14.62 3.33
N ASN A 26 -4.21 -13.85 2.57
CA ASN A 26 -4.11 -13.79 1.11
C ASN A 26 -3.50 -12.44 0.72
N VAL A 27 -2.31 -12.43 0.14
CA VAL A 27 -1.56 -11.21 -0.17
C VAL A 27 -1.34 -11.09 -1.68
N ALA A 28 -1.93 -10.05 -2.28
CA ALA A 28 -1.79 -9.72 -3.70
C ALA A 28 -1.99 -8.21 -3.92
N GLY A 29 -1.95 -7.75 -5.17
CA GLY A 29 -2.38 -6.38 -5.50
C GLY A 29 -3.85 -6.19 -5.12
N SER A 30 -4.21 -5.01 -4.58
CA SER A 30 -5.56 -4.75 -4.08
C SER A 30 -6.64 -4.96 -5.15
N GLN A 31 -6.34 -4.63 -6.41
CA GLN A 31 -7.27 -4.86 -7.54
C GLN A 31 -7.55 -6.35 -7.78
N ILE A 32 -6.55 -7.22 -7.56
CA ILE A 32 -6.70 -8.67 -7.69
C ILE A 32 -7.56 -9.20 -6.56
N LEU A 33 -7.28 -8.76 -5.32
CA LEU A 33 -8.04 -9.17 -4.14
C LEU A 33 -9.50 -8.72 -4.23
N ALA A 34 -9.73 -7.45 -4.63
CA ALA A 34 -11.09 -6.93 -4.84
C ALA A 34 -11.85 -7.75 -5.89
N THR A 35 -11.20 -8.12 -7.00
CA THR A 35 -11.80 -8.97 -8.02
C THR A 35 -12.13 -10.36 -7.48
N GLN A 36 -11.20 -11.00 -6.73
CA GLN A 36 -11.46 -12.30 -6.10
C GLN A 36 -12.65 -12.24 -5.14
N ILE A 37 -12.76 -11.19 -4.32
CA ILE A 37 -13.89 -10.99 -3.42
C ILE A 37 -15.20 -10.86 -4.21
N ILE A 38 -15.22 -10.05 -5.28
CA ILE A 38 -16.39 -9.86 -6.13
C ILE A 38 -16.79 -11.16 -6.85
N GLU A 39 -15.83 -12.00 -7.18
CA GLU A 39 -16.04 -13.33 -7.78
C GLU A 39 -16.41 -14.42 -6.73
N GLY A 40 -16.60 -14.04 -5.46
CA GLY A 40 -17.09 -14.93 -4.41
C GLY A 40 -16.02 -15.63 -3.58
N ALA A 41 -14.76 -15.16 -3.60
CA ALA A 41 -13.77 -15.68 -2.68
C ALA A 41 -14.15 -15.31 -1.24
N PRO A 42 -14.12 -16.28 -0.29
CA PRO A 42 -14.44 -16.01 1.10
C PRO A 42 -13.41 -15.05 1.73
N VAL A 43 -13.90 -14.09 2.49
CA VAL A 43 -13.08 -13.11 3.18
C VAL A 43 -13.74 -12.68 4.48
N ASP A 44 -12.95 -12.55 5.53
CA ASP A 44 -13.37 -11.98 6.81
C ASP A 44 -13.10 -10.48 6.85
N VAL A 45 -11.85 -10.07 6.55
CA VAL A 45 -11.39 -8.67 6.55
C VAL A 45 -10.59 -8.41 5.28
N PHE A 46 -10.88 -7.29 4.61
CA PHE A 46 -10.14 -6.81 3.44
C PHE A 46 -9.38 -5.53 3.77
N VAL A 47 -8.06 -5.53 3.50
CA VAL A 47 -7.21 -4.33 3.62
C VAL A 47 -6.67 -3.96 2.24
N SER A 48 -7.15 -2.84 1.71
CA SER A 48 -6.76 -2.29 0.40
C SER A 48 -5.62 -1.27 0.53
N ALA A 49 -4.88 -1.01 -0.55
CA ALA A 49 -3.90 0.07 -0.65
C ALA A 49 -4.48 1.33 -1.32
N ASP A 50 -5.75 1.35 -1.63
CA ASP A 50 -6.50 2.53 -2.06
C ASP A 50 -8.00 2.42 -1.74
N VAL A 51 -8.66 3.58 -1.74
CA VAL A 51 -10.10 3.69 -1.50
C VAL A 51 -10.93 3.17 -2.68
N ARG A 52 -10.41 3.18 -3.92
CA ARG A 52 -11.14 2.75 -5.12
C ARG A 52 -11.43 1.25 -5.09
N GLN A 53 -10.43 0.43 -4.72
CA GLN A 53 -10.62 -1.02 -4.67
C GLN A 53 -11.53 -1.41 -3.48
N MET A 54 -11.46 -0.68 -2.38
CA MET A 54 -12.40 -0.84 -1.27
C MET A 54 -13.82 -0.48 -1.71
N ALA A 55 -14.03 0.68 -2.34
CA ALA A 55 -15.33 1.11 -2.85
C ALA A 55 -15.96 0.08 -3.80
N ARG A 56 -15.19 -0.52 -4.72
CA ARG A 56 -15.67 -1.59 -5.60
C ARG A 56 -16.28 -2.77 -4.84
N THR A 57 -15.70 -3.17 -3.71
CA THR A 57 -16.19 -4.29 -2.89
C THR A 57 -17.39 -3.87 -2.04
N ILE A 58 -17.46 -2.61 -1.62
CA ILE A 58 -18.60 -2.02 -0.92
C ILE A 58 -19.77 -1.90 -1.89
N ASP A 59 -19.58 -1.34 -3.08
CA ASP A 59 -20.63 -1.19 -4.12
C ASP A 59 -21.20 -2.53 -4.56
N ALA A 60 -20.39 -3.61 -4.50
CA ALA A 60 -20.83 -4.98 -4.73
C ALA A 60 -21.61 -5.58 -3.52
N GLY A 61 -21.72 -4.86 -2.40
CA GLY A 61 -22.39 -5.32 -1.18
C GLY A 61 -21.63 -6.38 -0.38
N LEU A 62 -20.32 -6.53 -0.61
CA LEU A 62 -19.51 -7.63 -0.02
C LEU A 62 -18.66 -7.18 1.16
N ILE A 63 -18.36 -5.89 1.27
CA ILE A 63 -17.69 -5.27 2.42
C ILE A 63 -18.64 -4.25 3.04
N ASP A 64 -18.74 -4.25 4.35
CA ASP A 64 -19.60 -3.36 5.12
C ASP A 64 -18.98 -1.96 5.22
N ILE A 65 -19.69 -0.95 4.71
CA ILE A 65 -19.22 0.44 4.73
C ILE A 65 -19.12 0.97 6.17
N ASP A 66 -20.05 0.58 7.05
CA ASP A 66 -20.11 1.05 8.43
C ASP A 66 -18.99 0.44 9.29
N GLN A 67 -18.40 -0.66 8.84
CA GLN A 67 -17.25 -1.33 9.45
C GLN A 67 -15.96 -1.12 8.64
N THR A 68 -15.91 -0.09 7.81
CA THR A 68 -14.70 0.28 7.06
C THR A 68 -14.04 1.51 7.67
N VAL A 69 -12.73 1.42 7.91
CA VAL A 69 -11.94 2.49 8.50
C VAL A 69 -10.74 2.84 7.62
N GLU A 70 -10.34 4.11 7.59
CA GLU A 70 -9.07 4.55 7.01
C GLU A 70 -7.95 4.22 8.02
N LEU A 71 -7.24 3.13 7.78
CA LEU A 71 -6.32 2.56 8.76
C LEU A 71 -4.94 3.21 8.71
N LEU A 72 -4.35 3.27 7.51
CA LEU A 72 -2.97 3.68 7.30
C LEU A 72 -2.81 4.61 6.10
N SER A 73 -1.69 5.34 6.10
CA SER A 73 -1.17 6.06 4.95
C SER A 73 0.26 5.61 4.63
N ASN A 74 0.77 6.06 3.49
CA ASN A 74 2.13 5.80 3.02
C ASN A 74 2.61 6.98 2.18
N GLN A 75 3.88 6.96 1.78
CA GLN A 75 4.47 7.95 0.89
C GLN A 75 4.98 7.27 -0.38
N LEU A 76 4.75 7.89 -1.55
CA LEU A 76 5.42 7.46 -2.77
C LEU A 76 6.86 7.96 -2.80
N VAL A 77 7.72 7.13 -3.37
CA VAL A 77 9.12 7.47 -3.66
C VAL A 77 9.47 6.99 -5.07
N VAL A 78 10.41 7.66 -5.69
CA VAL A 78 11.07 7.16 -6.89
C VAL A 78 12.36 6.46 -6.45
N VAL A 79 12.58 5.27 -6.98
CA VAL A 79 13.79 4.48 -6.71
C VAL A 79 14.58 4.22 -7.98
N VAL A 80 15.89 4.09 -7.82
CA VAL A 80 16.85 3.69 -8.86
C VAL A 80 17.73 2.55 -8.34
N PRO A 81 18.45 1.82 -9.21
CA PRO A 81 19.41 0.81 -8.77
C PRO A 81 20.44 1.39 -7.79
N SER A 82 20.79 0.63 -6.75
CA SER A 82 21.74 1.07 -5.71
C SER A 82 23.16 1.29 -6.23
N ASP A 83 23.52 0.69 -7.37
CA ASP A 83 24.80 0.89 -8.07
C ASP A 83 24.83 2.14 -8.97
N ARG A 84 23.72 2.85 -9.10
CA ARG A 84 23.56 4.07 -9.93
C ARG A 84 22.84 5.19 -9.19
N PRO A 85 23.28 5.54 -7.98
CA PRO A 85 22.67 6.64 -7.22
C PRO A 85 22.88 7.97 -7.96
N GLY A 86 21.91 8.88 -7.85
CA GLY A 86 22.02 10.24 -8.41
C GLY A 86 21.72 10.35 -9.91
N THR A 87 21.31 9.27 -10.59
CA THR A 87 20.87 9.31 -11.99
C THR A 87 19.52 9.99 -12.17
N VAL A 88 18.71 10.02 -11.12
CA VAL A 88 17.40 10.68 -11.02
C VAL A 88 17.37 11.37 -9.67
N THR A 89 17.00 12.65 -9.63
CA THR A 89 16.93 13.48 -8.41
C THR A 89 15.65 14.31 -8.35
N HIS A 90 15.00 14.47 -9.51
CA HIS A 90 13.79 15.26 -9.68
C HIS A 90 12.84 14.58 -10.69
N PRO A 91 11.51 14.83 -10.66
CA PRO A 91 10.57 14.25 -11.62
C PRO A 91 10.94 14.46 -13.09
N ASP A 92 11.49 15.63 -13.44
CA ASP A 92 11.89 15.94 -14.82
C ASP A 92 13.00 15.02 -15.34
N ASP A 93 13.86 14.49 -14.46
CA ASP A 93 14.95 13.58 -14.86
C ASP A 93 14.40 12.26 -15.43
N LEU A 94 13.16 11.88 -15.10
CA LEU A 94 12.49 10.73 -15.70
C LEU A 94 12.26 10.91 -17.22
N THR A 95 12.30 12.16 -17.69
CA THR A 95 12.15 12.46 -19.13
C THR A 95 13.47 12.26 -19.92
N ASP A 96 14.63 12.19 -19.23
CA ASP A 96 15.94 12.01 -19.85
C ASP A 96 15.98 10.76 -20.77
N ALA A 97 16.76 10.83 -21.84
CA ALA A 97 16.93 9.75 -22.80
C ALA A 97 17.60 8.50 -22.20
N LEU A 98 18.38 8.66 -21.12
CA LEU A 98 19.00 7.56 -20.39
C LEU A 98 17.99 6.74 -19.58
N ILE A 99 16.88 7.34 -19.16
CA ILE A 99 15.76 6.66 -18.51
C ILE A 99 14.80 6.18 -19.60
N ARG A 100 14.91 4.94 -19.98
CA ARG A 100 14.12 4.32 -21.06
C ARG A 100 12.88 3.60 -20.54
N ARG A 101 12.92 3.10 -19.30
CA ARG A 101 11.86 2.31 -18.67
C ARG A 101 11.68 2.75 -17.23
N VAL A 102 10.46 3.12 -16.91
CA VAL A 102 10.02 3.45 -15.56
C VAL A 102 8.98 2.43 -15.13
N ALA A 103 9.31 1.56 -14.18
CA ALA A 103 8.40 0.55 -13.68
C ALA A 103 7.45 1.17 -12.65
N LEU A 104 6.17 0.91 -12.79
CA LEU A 104 5.16 1.21 -11.75
C LEU A 104 4.01 0.21 -11.86
N GLY A 105 3.22 0.11 -10.81
CA GLY A 105 1.97 -0.64 -10.87
C GLY A 105 1.13 -0.14 -12.04
N ASP A 106 0.33 -1.03 -12.66
CA ASP A 106 -0.55 -0.61 -13.75
C ASP A 106 -1.30 0.69 -13.36
N PRO A 107 -1.09 1.80 -14.10
CA PRO A 107 -1.62 3.12 -13.73
C PRO A 107 -3.16 3.24 -13.85
N GLU A 108 -3.83 2.23 -14.40
CA GLU A 108 -5.29 2.18 -14.48
C GLU A 108 -5.91 1.33 -13.35
N ALA A 109 -5.16 0.39 -12.77
CA ALA A 109 -5.73 -0.62 -11.88
C ALA A 109 -5.01 -0.75 -10.53
N VAL A 110 -3.67 -0.69 -10.51
CA VAL A 110 -2.87 -0.92 -9.30
C VAL A 110 -2.79 0.35 -8.47
N PRO A 111 -3.11 0.33 -7.16
CA PRO A 111 -3.11 1.53 -6.30
C PRO A 111 -1.88 2.41 -6.44
N ALA A 112 -0.67 1.86 -6.23
CA ALA A 112 0.58 2.61 -6.35
C ALA A 112 0.77 3.24 -7.75
N GLY A 113 0.32 2.56 -8.81
CA GLY A 113 0.38 3.07 -10.17
C GLY A 113 -0.60 4.20 -10.42
N VAL A 114 -1.81 4.11 -9.86
CA VAL A 114 -2.82 5.17 -9.94
C VAL A 114 -2.31 6.44 -9.27
N TYR A 115 -1.77 6.33 -8.05
CA TYR A 115 -1.18 7.46 -7.33
C TYR A 115 0.07 8.01 -8.04
N ALA A 116 0.94 7.14 -8.58
CA ALA A 116 2.11 7.56 -9.35
C ALA A 116 1.72 8.37 -10.60
N ARG A 117 0.71 7.90 -11.35
CA ARG A 117 0.18 8.62 -12.51
C ARG A 117 -0.41 9.96 -12.13
N GLU A 118 -1.18 10.03 -11.05
CA GLU A 118 -1.73 11.28 -10.52
C GLU A 118 -0.61 12.28 -10.23
N TYR A 119 0.40 11.87 -9.47
CA TYR A 119 1.55 12.69 -9.17
C TYR A 119 2.27 13.19 -10.42
N LEU A 120 2.64 12.28 -11.33
CA LEU A 120 3.37 12.61 -12.55
C LEU A 120 2.57 13.54 -13.49
N LYS A 121 1.22 13.47 -13.45
CA LYS A 121 0.34 14.43 -14.13
C LYS A 121 0.38 15.79 -13.46
N ASN A 122 0.30 15.83 -12.13
CA ASN A 122 0.26 17.09 -11.36
C ASN A 122 1.55 17.88 -11.53
N VAL A 123 2.71 17.20 -11.60
CA VAL A 123 4.01 17.84 -11.87
C VAL A 123 4.30 18.04 -13.37
N GLY A 124 3.38 17.66 -14.26
CA GLY A 124 3.46 17.96 -15.70
C GLY A 124 4.34 17.04 -16.55
N VAL A 125 4.96 15.98 -15.97
CA VAL A 125 5.90 15.11 -16.71
C VAL A 125 5.24 13.87 -17.32
N TRP A 126 4.00 13.54 -16.97
CA TRP A 126 3.32 12.32 -17.42
C TRP A 126 3.33 12.14 -18.94
N GLY A 127 3.08 13.22 -19.71
CA GLY A 127 3.05 13.16 -21.18
C GLY A 127 4.36 12.67 -21.79
N ALA A 128 5.50 13.05 -21.21
CA ALA A 128 6.82 12.67 -21.67
C ALA A 128 7.25 11.27 -21.21
N VAL A 129 6.77 10.81 -20.05
CA VAL A 129 7.16 9.51 -19.47
C VAL A 129 6.17 8.39 -19.79
N ALA A 130 4.96 8.68 -20.22
CA ALA A 130 3.92 7.67 -20.48
C ALA A 130 4.38 6.55 -21.43
N GLY A 131 5.13 6.88 -22.47
CA GLY A 131 5.71 5.92 -23.41
C GLY A 131 6.87 5.08 -22.85
N LYS A 132 7.40 5.44 -21.67
CA LYS A 132 8.48 4.73 -20.98
C LYS A 132 7.94 3.83 -19.86
N ILE A 133 6.64 3.90 -19.56
CA ILE A 133 6.05 3.15 -18.45
C ILE A 133 6.03 1.66 -18.74
N VAL A 134 6.57 0.89 -17.82
CA VAL A 134 6.47 -0.57 -17.75
C VAL A 134 5.45 -0.90 -16.65
N PRO A 135 4.20 -1.21 -17.02
CA PRO A 135 3.17 -1.51 -16.06
C PRO A 135 3.43 -2.88 -15.41
N THR A 136 3.22 -2.97 -14.11
CA THR A 136 3.40 -4.20 -13.34
C THR A 136 2.11 -4.58 -12.60
N ARG A 137 1.98 -5.87 -12.26
CA ARG A 137 0.80 -6.41 -11.57
C ARG A 137 0.61 -5.90 -10.13
N ASN A 138 1.63 -5.37 -9.50
CA ASN A 138 1.62 -4.74 -8.17
C ASN A 138 2.92 -3.96 -7.94
N VAL A 139 2.97 -3.19 -6.85
CA VAL A 139 4.11 -2.33 -6.51
C VAL A 139 5.40 -3.12 -6.25
N ARG A 140 5.32 -4.33 -5.66
CA ARG A 140 6.50 -5.18 -5.42
C ARG A 140 7.14 -5.66 -6.73
N ALA A 141 6.33 -5.91 -7.75
CA ALA A 141 6.85 -6.26 -9.08
C ALA A 141 7.56 -5.05 -9.74
N ALA A 142 7.11 -3.82 -9.47
CA ALA A 142 7.80 -2.61 -9.93
C ALA A 142 9.16 -2.45 -9.25
N LEU A 143 9.23 -2.60 -7.93
CA LEU A 143 10.50 -2.61 -7.18
C LEU A 143 11.48 -3.65 -7.76
N ARG A 144 10.97 -4.88 -7.93
CA ARG A 144 11.76 -5.99 -8.46
C ARG A 144 12.30 -5.75 -9.87
N ALA A 145 11.56 -5.01 -10.70
CA ALA A 145 12.02 -4.67 -12.07
C ALA A 145 13.31 -3.82 -12.03
N VAL A 146 13.42 -2.89 -11.07
CA VAL A 146 14.65 -2.09 -10.89
C VAL A 146 15.78 -2.92 -10.32
N GLU A 147 15.51 -3.75 -9.29
CA GLU A 147 16.52 -4.66 -8.72
C GLU A 147 17.17 -5.57 -9.76
N LEU A 148 16.38 -6.03 -10.72
CA LEU A 148 16.85 -6.92 -11.81
C LEU A 148 17.39 -6.17 -13.03
N GLY A 149 17.46 -4.83 -13.01
CA GLY A 149 17.90 -4.03 -14.13
C GLY A 149 16.93 -4.05 -15.33
N ALA A 150 15.68 -4.48 -15.12
CA ALA A 150 14.63 -4.46 -16.13
C ALA A 150 14.02 -3.07 -16.34
N ALA A 151 14.22 -2.15 -15.41
CA ALA A 151 13.86 -0.73 -15.49
C ALA A 151 14.94 0.13 -14.85
N GLU A 152 15.09 1.35 -15.33
CA GLU A 152 16.08 2.32 -14.84
C GLU A 152 15.56 3.05 -13.58
N ALA A 153 14.23 3.15 -13.41
CA ALA A 153 13.59 3.73 -12.23
C ALA A 153 12.26 3.04 -11.94
N ALA A 154 11.76 3.17 -10.72
CA ALA A 154 10.40 2.78 -10.38
C ALA A 154 9.76 3.78 -9.42
N VAL A 155 8.40 3.86 -9.46
CA VAL A 155 7.63 4.55 -8.44
C VAL A 155 6.99 3.50 -7.54
N VAL A 156 7.33 3.56 -6.27
CA VAL A 156 6.93 2.58 -5.24
C VAL A 156 6.55 3.29 -3.95
N TYR A 157 6.09 2.57 -2.94
CA TYR A 157 5.92 3.14 -1.61
C TYR A 157 7.25 3.15 -0.84
N ARG A 158 7.40 4.12 0.05
CA ARG A 158 8.57 4.22 0.93
C ARG A 158 8.79 2.94 1.73
N THR A 159 7.72 2.33 2.21
CA THR A 159 7.79 1.06 2.96
C THR A 159 8.29 -0.11 2.12
N ASP A 160 8.11 -0.10 0.80
CA ASP A 160 8.62 -1.15 -0.09
C ASP A 160 10.15 -1.13 -0.17
N VAL A 161 10.78 0.05 -0.07
CA VAL A 161 12.24 0.20 -0.17
C VAL A 161 12.95 -0.54 0.95
N ALA A 162 12.39 -0.56 2.16
CA ALA A 162 12.96 -1.27 3.30
C ALA A 162 13.14 -2.79 3.08
N THR A 163 12.48 -3.34 2.07
CA THR A 163 12.53 -4.77 1.74
C THR A 163 13.58 -5.13 0.69
N SER A 164 14.37 -4.15 0.23
CA SER A 164 15.35 -4.33 -0.84
C SER A 164 16.68 -3.65 -0.52
N LEU A 165 17.77 -4.34 -0.83
CA LEU A 165 19.12 -3.77 -0.84
C LEU A 165 19.58 -3.39 -2.26
N GLY A 166 18.81 -3.74 -3.28
CA GLY A 166 19.15 -3.52 -4.68
C GLY A 166 18.75 -2.15 -5.23
N VAL A 167 18.04 -1.35 -4.43
CA VAL A 167 17.59 -0.01 -4.83
C VAL A 167 17.91 1.04 -3.77
N VAL A 168 17.93 2.31 -4.20
CA VAL A 168 17.99 3.48 -3.32
C VAL A 168 16.88 4.46 -3.70
N VAL A 169 16.42 5.23 -2.72
CA VAL A 169 15.50 6.33 -2.97
C VAL A 169 16.23 7.42 -3.76
N ALA A 170 15.71 7.74 -4.93
CA ALA A 170 16.18 8.83 -5.77
C ALA A 170 15.61 10.17 -5.28
N PHE A 171 14.29 10.21 -5.09
CA PHE A 171 13.59 11.32 -4.42
C PHE A 171 12.25 10.85 -3.83
N GLU A 172 11.76 11.62 -2.89
CA GLU A 172 10.45 11.40 -2.24
C GLU A 172 9.39 12.27 -2.91
N VAL A 173 8.20 11.71 -3.11
CA VAL A 173 7.03 12.51 -3.51
C VAL A 173 6.58 13.32 -2.30
N PRO A 174 6.49 14.66 -2.40
CA PRO A 174 6.05 15.48 -1.28
C PRO A 174 4.68 15.03 -0.76
N LEU A 175 4.50 15.01 0.56
CA LEU A 175 3.19 14.75 1.17
C LEU A 175 2.22 15.90 0.91
N GLU A 176 2.71 17.13 1.02
CA GLU A 176 1.94 18.33 0.66
C GLU A 176 1.89 18.46 -0.86
N GLY A 177 0.68 18.51 -1.42
CA GLY A 177 0.46 18.53 -2.87
C GLY A 177 0.66 17.18 -3.59
N GLY A 178 1.08 16.15 -2.89
CA GLY A 178 1.12 14.77 -3.39
C GLY A 178 -0.23 14.05 -3.30
N PRO A 179 -0.34 12.82 -3.82
CA PRO A 179 -1.57 12.04 -3.74
C PRO A 179 -1.86 11.64 -2.28
N ARG A 180 -3.14 11.71 -1.90
CA ARG A 180 -3.59 11.21 -0.60
C ARG A 180 -3.66 9.69 -0.64
N ILE A 181 -2.66 9.03 -0.06
CA ILE A 181 -2.58 7.57 0.00
C ILE A 181 -3.32 7.08 1.25
N VAL A 182 -4.28 6.20 1.06
CA VAL A 182 -5.09 5.62 2.14
C VAL A 182 -5.16 4.11 1.98
N TYR A 183 -4.94 3.41 3.09
CA TYR A 183 -5.18 1.97 3.22
C TYR A 183 -6.42 1.76 4.08
N PRO A 184 -7.59 1.60 3.47
CA PRO A 184 -8.78 1.24 4.20
C PRO A 184 -8.78 -0.24 4.58
N ALA A 185 -9.35 -0.54 5.77
CA ALA A 185 -9.66 -1.89 6.24
C ALA A 185 -11.17 -2.02 6.46
N GLY A 186 -11.79 -3.06 5.94
CA GLY A 186 -13.23 -3.29 6.06
C GLY A 186 -13.56 -4.76 6.30
N VAL A 187 -14.64 -5.00 7.04
CA VAL A 187 -15.18 -6.34 7.34
C VAL A 187 -16.16 -6.77 6.26
N SER A 188 -16.18 -8.05 5.93
CA SER A 188 -17.17 -8.63 5.02
C SER A 188 -18.59 -8.50 5.58
N THR A 189 -19.57 -8.32 4.71
CA THR A 189 -21.00 -8.36 5.08
C THR A 189 -21.46 -9.74 5.54
N ASP A 190 -20.80 -10.80 5.02
CA ASP A 190 -21.04 -12.21 5.39
C ASP A 190 -19.71 -12.95 5.62
N PRO A 191 -18.99 -12.63 6.71
CA PRO A 191 -17.70 -13.23 6.97
C PRO A 191 -17.83 -14.70 7.41
N PRO A 192 -16.96 -15.61 6.92
CA PRO A 192 -16.92 -17.00 7.37
C PRO A 192 -16.78 -17.15 8.89
N ASN A 193 -16.05 -16.25 9.54
CA ASN A 193 -15.89 -16.19 10.99
C ASN A 193 -16.20 -14.78 11.52
N ARG A 194 -17.47 -14.49 11.75
CA ARG A 194 -17.96 -13.16 12.18
C ARG A 194 -17.29 -12.64 13.46
N GLU A 195 -17.12 -13.48 14.47
CA GLU A 195 -16.46 -13.09 15.71
C GLU A 195 -14.96 -12.82 15.48
N GLY A 196 -14.28 -13.70 14.76
CA GLY A 196 -12.87 -13.51 14.40
C GLY A 196 -12.63 -12.28 13.54
N ALA A 197 -13.53 -11.98 12.59
CA ALA A 197 -13.46 -10.80 11.73
C ALA A 197 -13.55 -9.50 12.57
N ALA A 198 -14.54 -9.41 13.46
CA ALA A 198 -14.73 -8.24 14.33
C ALA A 198 -13.50 -8.03 15.25
N ARG A 199 -13.05 -9.10 15.92
CA ARG A 199 -11.86 -9.04 16.80
C ARG A 199 -10.59 -8.65 16.04
N PHE A 200 -10.41 -9.15 14.82
CA PHE A 200 -9.23 -8.78 14.00
C PHE A 200 -9.31 -7.32 13.52
N GLN A 201 -10.50 -6.86 13.14
CA GLN A 201 -10.73 -5.45 12.77
C GLN A 201 -10.45 -4.51 13.96
N ASP A 202 -10.90 -4.87 15.17
CA ASP A 202 -10.60 -4.11 16.39
C ASP A 202 -9.09 -4.12 16.67
N PHE A 203 -8.43 -5.28 16.52
CA PHE A 203 -6.99 -5.40 16.73
C PHE A 203 -6.19 -4.55 15.75
N LEU A 204 -6.59 -4.49 14.46
CA LEU A 204 -5.94 -3.62 13.47
C LEU A 204 -5.94 -2.14 13.88
N GLN A 205 -6.92 -1.72 14.70
CA GLN A 205 -7.06 -0.37 15.22
C GLN A 205 -6.40 -0.19 16.60
N SER A 206 -5.87 -1.24 17.21
CA SER A 206 -5.26 -1.21 18.54
C SER A 206 -3.94 -0.43 18.59
N PRO A 207 -3.53 0.06 19.77
CA PRO A 207 -2.22 0.69 19.96
C PRO A 207 -1.04 -0.26 19.62
N GLU A 208 -1.21 -1.57 19.80
CA GLU A 208 -0.18 -2.55 19.44
C GLU A 208 -0.01 -2.65 17.93
N ALA A 209 -1.09 -2.86 17.19
CA ALA A 209 -1.05 -2.91 15.72
C ALA A 209 -0.51 -1.60 15.14
N ARG A 210 -0.92 -0.44 15.68
CA ARG A 210 -0.39 0.87 15.29
C ARG A 210 1.13 0.90 15.40
N ARG A 211 1.70 0.52 16.56
CA ARG A 211 3.17 0.50 16.76
C ARG A 211 3.87 -0.40 15.75
N LEU A 212 3.28 -1.55 15.42
CA LEU A 212 3.85 -2.48 14.42
C LEU A 212 3.84 -1.88 13.01
N PHE A 213 2.76 -1.21 12.63
CA PHE A 213 2.68 -0.51 11.34
C PHE A 213 3.67 0.65 11.25
N GLU A 214 3.74 1.49 12.28
CA GLU A 214 4.66 2.64 12.35
C GLU A 214 6.12 2.20 12.35
N ALA A 215 6.47 1.14 13.09
CA ALA A 215 7.80 0.53 13.06
C ALA A 215 8.18 -0.01 11.67
N SER A 216 7.20 -0.33 10.84
CA SER A 216 7.38 -0.75 9.44
C SER A 216 7.33 0.43 8.44
N GLY A 217 7.26 1.68 8.92
CA GLY A 217 7.31 2.90 8.12
C GLY A 217 5.97 3.37 7.57
N PHE A 218 4.85 2.75 7.96
CA PHE A 218 3.50 3.25 7.65
C PHE A 218 3.13 4.42 8.56
N VAL A 219 2.20 5.25 8.11
CA VAL A 219 1.61 6.32 8.91
C VAL A 219 0.22 5.90 9.34
N SER A 220 -0.05 5.88 10.65
CA SER A 220 -1.41 5.62 11.16
C SER A 220 -2.33 6.80 10.86
N LEU A 221 -3.53 6.51 10.35
CA LEU A 221 -4.60 7.50 10.17
C LEU A 221 -5.61 7.48 11.31
N LEU A 222 -5.48 6.55 12.23
CA LEU A 222 -6.29 6.50 13.46
C LEU A 222 -5.89 7.65 14.39
N GLY A 223 -6.86 8.29 15.03
CA GLY A 223 -6.64 9.37 15.99
C GLY A 223 -5.66 8.98 17.11
N PRO A 224 -5.12 9.94 17.87
CA PRO A 224 -4.28 9.64 19.01
C PRO A 224 -5.01 8.74 20.01
N ASP A 225 -4.26 7.83 20.61
CA ASP A 225 -4.78 6.91 21.64
C ASP A 225 -5.29 7.73 22.83
N THR A 226 -6.61 7.84 22.97
CA THR A 226 -7.25 8.53 24.11
C THR A 226 -7.25 7.67 25.38
N SER A 227 -6.77 6.42 25.31
CA SER A 227 -6.73 5.51 26.46
C SER A 227 -5.54 5.76 27.42
N SER A 228 -4.61 6.64 27.07
CA SER A 228 -3.42 6.97 27.89
C SER A 228 -3.55 8.28 28.67
N ASN A 229 -4.77 8.73 29.00
CA ASN A 229 -4.93 9.84 29.92
C ASN A 229 -4.81 9.30 31.38
N PRO A 230 -3.72 9.60 32.11
CA PRO A 230 -3.65 9.23 33.52
C PRO A 230 -4.78 9.94 34.25
N LEU A 231 -5.49 9.20 35.09
CA LEU A 231 -6.51 9.75 35.99
C LEU A 231 -5.90 10.94 36.73
N PRO A 232 -6.59 12.08 36.84
CA PRO A 232 -6.15 13.17 37.72
C PRO A 232 -6.14 12.68 39.15
N GLU A 233 -5.02 12.95 39.90
CA GLU A 233 -4.86 12.72 41.33
C GLU A 233 -5.86 13.53 42.15
#